data_f6b3aa3b40969cbbbcac70c8500002f4
#
_entry.id   f6b3aa3b40969cbbbcac70c8500002f4
#
_cell.length_a   1.000
_cell.length_b   1.000
_cell.length_c   1.000
_cell.angle_alpha   90.00
_cell.angle_beta   90.00
_cell.angle_gamma   90.00
#
_symmetry.space_group_name_H-M   'P 1'
#
loop_
_entity.id
_entity.type
_entity.pdbx_description
1 polymer ?
#
loop_
_entity_poly.entity_id
_entity_poly.type
_entity_poly.pdbx_seq_one_letter_code
_entity_poly.pdbx_strand_id
1 'polypeptide(L)'
;MQVIQKSAELSAALAKQDAIAFVPTMGNLHAGHIQLVEIAKAQNACVVVSIFVNPLQFGANEDLAKYPRTLEADLAKLKAAGADIVFTPNEYEIYPDFNPTNNTTNQTITIALPTIANELCGAARPGHFNGVATVVLKLFNLVFFNGAPKKIAIFGKKDFQQLFII
;
A
#
# COMPACT_ATOMS: atom_id res chain seq x y z
N MET A 1 9.52 -15.32 6.09
CA MET A 1 9.17 -14.01 5.49
C MET A 1 10.10 -13.74 4.32
N GLN A 2 9.55 -13.49 3.14
CA GLN A 2 10.29 -13.07 1.96
C GLN A 2 10.18 -11.54 1.81
N VAL A 3 11.26 -10.88 1.37
CA VAL A 3 11.25 -9.46 1.00
C VAL A 3 11.40 -9.38 -0.51
N ILE A 4 10.41 -8.78 -1.17
CA ILE A 4 10.28 -8.75 -2.63
C ILE A 4 10.18 -7.30 -3.09
N GLN A 5 10.93 -6.95 -4.14
CA GLN A 5 10.92 -5.59 -4.70
C GLN A 5 10.28 -5.53 -6.09
N LYS A 6 10.23 -6.65 -6.81
CA LYS A 6 9.73 -6.72 -8.18
C LYS A 6 8.35 -7.34 -8.26
N SER A 7 7.47 -6.75 -9.06
CA SER A 7 6.10 -7.24 -9.28
C SER A 7 6.07 -8.64 -9.88
N ALA A 8 7.01 -8.95 -10.77
CA ALA A 8 7.12 -10.29 -11.35
C ALA A 8 7.45 -11.37 -10.30
N GLU A 9 8.35 -11.05 -9.35
CA GLU A 9 8.69 -11.96 -8.24
C GLU A 9 7.50 -12.11 -7.28
N LEU A 10 6.78 -11.01 -7.00
CA LEU A 10 5.57 -11.04 -6.18
C LEU A 10 4.50 -11.94 -6.83
N SER A 11 4.25 -11.76 -8.12
CA SER A 11 3.31 -12.58 -8.88
C SER A 11 3.66 -14.07 -8.80
N ALA A 12 4.94 -14.40 -8.98
CA ALA A 12 5.41 -15.79 -8.88
C ALA A 12 5.25 -16.38 -7.47
N ALA A 13 5.52 -15.59 -6.42
CA ALA A 13 5.36 -16.00 -5.03
C ALA A 13 3.89 -16.24 -4.65
N LEU A 14 2.97 -15.48 -5.26
CA LEU A 14 1.54 -15.54 -4.97
C LEU A 14 0.78 -16.55 -5.85
N ALA A 15 1.35 -17.02 -6.96
CA ALA A 15 0.66 -17.85 -7.96
C ALA A 15 0.05 -19.15 -7.42
N LYS A 16 0.56 -19.66 -6.30
CA LYS A 16 0.10 -20.93 -5.69
C LYS A 16 -0.64 -20.72 -4.36
N GLN A 17 -1.00 -19.49 -4.04
CA GLN A 17 -1.71 -19.19 -2.78
C GLN A 17 -3.22 -19.27 -2.98
N ASP A 18 -3.89 -20.05 -2.14
CA ASP A 18 -5.35 -20.18 -2.15
C ASP A 18 -6.04 -19.02 -1.42
N ALA A 19 -5.34 -18.38 -0.48
CA ALA A 19 -5.84 -17.27 0.28
C ALA A 19 -4.75 -16.23 0.50
N ILE A 20 -5.09 -14.95 0.29
CA ILE A 20 -4.18 -13.82 0.48
C ILE A 20 -4.84 -12.79 1.39
N ALA A 21 -4.13 -12.37 2.44
CA ALA A 21 -4.49 -11.24 3.27
C ALA A 21 -3.45 -10.13 3.11
N PHE A 22 -3.89 -8.97 2.63
CA PHE A 22 -3.02 -7.86 2.28
C PHE A 22 -3.17 -6.67 3.23
N VAL A 23 -2.05 -6.14 3.70
CA VAL A 23 -1.96 -4.95 4.56
C VAL A 23 -1.10 -3.90 3.86
N PRO A 24 -1.68 -2.91 3.17
CA PRO A 24 -0.91 -1.83 2.56
C PRO A 24 -0.42 -0.83 3.61
N THR A 25 0.87 -0.47 3.55
CA THR A 25 1.50 0.52 4.43
C THR A 25 2.49 1.40 3.69
N MET A 26 2.87 2.51 4.32
CA MET A 26 3.98 3.35 3.86
C MET A 26 5.26 3.18 4.70
N GLY A 27 5.32 2.18 5.58
CA GLY A 27 6.42 2.01 6.53
C GLY A 27 6.26 2.86 7.80
N ASN A 28 7.35 3.00 8.57
CA ASN A 28 7.36 3.61 9.91
C ASN A 28 6.30 2.95 10.82
N LEU A 29 6.36 1.62 10.88
CA LEU A 29 5.33 0.81 11.49
C LEU A 29 5.29 0.97 13.01
N HIS A 30 4.08 1.05 13.53
CA HIS A 30 3.77 1.10 14.98
C HIS A 30 2.79 -0.03 15.35
N ALA A 31 2.46 -0.14 16.64
CA ALA A 31 1.61 -1.22 17.16
C ALA A 31 0.27 -1.37 16.40
N GLY A 32 -0.35 -0.28 15.95
CA GLY A 32 -1.57 -0.35 15.16
C GLY A 32 -1.40 -1.06 13.82
N HIS A 33 -0.28 -0.86 13.11
CA HIS A 33 0.03 -1.60 11.89
C HIS A 33 0.27 -3.09 12.19
N ILE A 34 0.98 -3.39 13.29
CA ILE A 34 1.26 -4.77 13.69
C ILE A 34 -0.04 -5.51 14.01
N GLN A 35 -0.98 -4.85 14.68
CA GLN A 35 -2.30 -5.43 14.92
C GLN A 35 -3.05 -5.80 13.63
N LEU A 36 -2.92 -4.99 12.55
CA LEU A 36 -3.52 -5.35 11.25
C LEU A 36 -2.87 -6.62 10.66
N VAL A 37 -1.56 -6.79 10.84
CA VAL A 37 -0.84 -8.00 10.41
C VAL A 37 -1.29 -9.23 11.22
N GLU A 38 -1.50 -9.09 12.52
CA GLU A 38 -2.03 -10.14 13.37
C GLU A 38 -3.46 -10.56 12.97
N ILE A 39 -4.31 -9.57 12.63
CA ILE A 39 -5.66 -9.81 12.08
C ILE A 39 -5.56 -10.55 10.74
N ALA A 40 -4.61 -10.15 9.87
CA ALA A 40 -4.36 -10.83 8.61
C ALA A 40 -3.95 -12.28 8.82
N LYS A 41 -3.05 -12.54 9.78
CA LYS A 41 -2.58 -13.88 10.14
C LYS A 41 -3.72 -14.79 10.63
N ALA A 42 -4.66 -14.23 11.38
CA ALA A 42 -5.84 -14.97 11.88
C ALA A 42 -6.80 -15.41 10.75
N GLN A 43 -6.64 -14.91 9.51
CA GLN A 43 -7.47 -15.31 8.37
C GLN A 43 -7.04 -16.65 7.74
N ASN A 44 -5.97 -17.29 8.22
CA ASN A 44 -5.37 -18.49 7.62
C ASN A 44 -5.04 -18.27 6.13
N ALA A 45 -4.39 -17.16 5.82
CA ALA A 45 -4.03 -16.72 4.49
C ALA A 45 -2.53 -16.39 4.42
N CYS A 46 -1.95 -16.36 3.21
CA CYS A 46 -0.64 -15.79 2.98
C CYS A 46 -0.69 -14.28 3.30
N VAL A 47 0.03 -13.86 4.31
CA VAL A 47 0.04 -12.46 4.77
C VAL A 47 1.05 -11.67 3.96
N VAL A 48 0.54 -10.74 3.15
CA VAL A 48 1.33 -9.81 2.34
C VAL A 48 1.24 -8.41 2.95
N VAL A 49 2.38 -7.79 3.19
CA VAL A 49 2.45 -6.38 3.64
C VAL A 49 3.22 -5.58 2.60
N SER A 50 2.69 -4.45 2.13
CA SER A 50 3.51 -3.53 1.35
C SER A 50 4.10 -2.43 2.21
N ILE A 51 5.34 -2.04 1.89
CA ILE A 51 5.97 -0.81 2.39
C ILE A 51 6.33 0.03 1.17
N PHE A 52 5.49 1.01 0.87
CA PHE A 52 5.68 1.91 -0.27
C PHE A 52 5.26 3.33 0.09
N VAL A 53 6.21 4.25 0.09
CA VAL A 53 5.94 5.69 0.30
C VAL A 53 5.45 6.27 -1.02
N ASN A 54 4.14 6.44 -1.13
CA ASN A 54 3.49 6.85 -2.37
C ASN A 54 3.69 8.35 -2.66
N PRO A 55 4.44 8.74 -3.69
CA PRO A 55 4.69 10.15 -3.97
C PRO A 55 3.42 10.92 -4.37
N LEU A 56 2.45 10.26 -5.01
CA LEU A 56 1.25 10.91 -5.54
C LEU A 56 0.25 11.39 -4.49
N GLN A 57 0.39 10.96 -3.23
CA GLN A 57 -0.49 11.40 -2.16
C GLN A 57 0.07 12.57 -1.34
N PHE A 58 1.26 13.06 -1.71
CA PHE A 58 1.89 14.23 -1.08
C PHE A 58 1.60 15.49 -1.91
N GLY A 59 1.01 16.48 -1.26
CA GLY A 59 0.76 17.79 -1.86
C GLY A 59 2.04 18.62 -2.00
N ALA A 60 1.95 19.72 -2.74
CA ALA A 60 3.09 20.62 -3.00
C ALA A 60 3.74 21.19 -1.71
N ASN A 61 2.98 21.26 -0.62
CA ASN A 61 3.42 21.77 0.68
C ASN A 61 3.84 20.66 1.67
N GLU A 62 3.81 19.40 1.22
CA GLU A 62 4.18 18.24 2.04
C GLU A 62 5.55 17.72 1.62
N ASP A 63 6.45 17.55 2.59
CA ASP A 63 7.82 17.13 2.34
C ASP A 63 7.93 15.59 2.29
N LEU A 64 7.82 15.03 1.09
CA LEU A 64 8.02 13.60 0.83
C LEU A 64 9.41 13.12 1.30
N ALA A 65 10.43 13.98 1.20
CA ALA A 65 11.79 13.63 1.59
C ALA A 65 11.95 13.44 3.10
N LYS A 66 11.12 14.12 3.91
CA LYS A 66 11.11 13.97 5.37
C LYS A 66 10.30 12.78 5.88
N TYR A 67 9.57 12.08 4.99
CA TYR A 67 8.79 10.92 5.42
C TYR A 67 9.73 9.85 6.00
N PRO A 68 9.47 9.35 7.23
CA PRO A 68 10.36 8.39 7.90
C PRO A 68 10.54 7.10 7.09
N ARG A 69 11.80 6.71 6.88
CA ARG A 69 12.17 5.47 6.19
C ARG A 69 12.93 4.57 7.16
N THR A 70 12.23 3.63 7.75
CA THR A 70 12.71 2.75 8.83
C THR A 70 12.66 1.27 8.43
N LEU A 71 13.04 0.96 7.17
CA LEU A 71 12.81 -0.34 6.55
C LEU A 71 13.33 -1.51 7.40
N GLU A 72 14.54 -1.46 7.91
CA GLU A 72 15.12 -2.56 8.70
C GLU A 72 14.31 -2.84 9.99
N ALA A 73 13.96 -1.77 10.71
CA ALA A 73 13.14 -1.89 11.92
C ALA A 73 11.72 -2.40 11.60
N ASP A 74 11.15 -1.95 10.48
CA ASP A 74 9.84 -2.40 10.03
C ASP A 74 9.86 -3.89 9.63
N LEU A 75 10.88 -4.33 8.91
CA LEU A 75 11.06 -5.75 8.56
C LEU A 75 11.20 -6.65 9.80
N ALA A 76 11.93 -6.19 10.83
CA ALA A 76 12.05 -6.92 12.09
C ALA A 76 10.69 -7.09 12.77
N LYS A 77 9.87 -6.00 12.85
CA LYS A 77 8.52 -6.03 13.42
C LYS A 77 7.59 -6.96 12.63
N LEU A 78 7.60 -6.87 11.29
CA LEU A 78 6.77 -7.71 10.42
C LEU A 78 7.12 -9.19 10.51
N LYS A 79 8.40 -9.50 10.59
CA LYS A 79 8.88 -10.87 10.81
C LYS A 79 8.38 -11.43 12.13
N ALA A 80 8.45 -10.66 13.22
CA ALA A 80 7.95 -11.04 14.53
C ALA A 80 6.42 -11.23 14.54
N ALA A 81 5.67 -10.41 13.79
CA ALA A 81 4.23 -10.52 13.65
C ALA A 81 3.77 -11.66 12.72
N GLY A 82 4.68 -12.32 12.02
CA GLY A 82 4.38 -13.48 11.19
C GLY A 82 3.91 -13.14 9.77
N ALA A 83 4.33 -11.99 9.21
CA ALA A 83 4.14 -11.71 7.79
C ALA A 83 4.89 -12.74 6.94
N ASP A 84 4.28 -13.18 5.82
CA ASP A 84 4.87 -14.16 4.92
C ASP A 84 5.68 -13.47 3.81
N ILE A 85 5.15 -12.38 3.25
CA ILE A 85 5.77 -11.58 2.19
C ILE A 85 5.73 -10.10 2.57
N VAL A 86 6.85 -9.40 2.38
CA VAL A 86 6.91 -7.93 2.43
C VAL A 86 7.30 -7.41 1.06
N PHE A 87 6.38 -6.67 0.44
CA PHE A 87 6.61 -6.05 -0.87
C PHE A 87 7.10 -4.62 -0.68
N THR A 88 8.33 -4.36 -1.14
CA THR A 88 9.01 -3.05 -0.98
C THR A 88 9.41 -2.50 -2.35
N PRO A 89 8.43 -2.20 -3.23
CA PRO A 89 8.72 -1.70 -4.57
C PRO A 89 9.34 -0.29 -4.52
N ASN A 90 10.06 0.06 -5.59
CA ASN A 90 10.37 1.45 -5.86
C ASN A 90 9.25 2.13 -6.68
N GLU A 91 9.39 3.44 -6.90
CA GLU A 91 8.40 4.25 -7.61
C GLU A 91 8.15 3.75 -9.05
N TYR A 92 9.19 3.33 -9.76
CA TYR A 92 9.09 2.83 -11.14
C TYR A 92 8.37 1.49 -11.25
N GLU A 93 8.37 0.69 -10.19
CA GLU A 93 7.65 -0.57 -10.15
C GLU A 93 6.13 -0.38 -10.06
N ILE A 94 5.71 0.69 -9.36
CA ILE A 94 4.29 1.06 -9.22
C ILE A 94 3.86 2.01 -10.35
N TYR A 95 4.73 2.92 -10.75
CA TYR A 95 4.50 3.96 -11.75
C TYR A 95 5.63 3.93 -12.79
N PRO A 96 5.52 3.15 -13.87
CA PRO A 96 6.58 3.02 -14.88
C PRO A 96 7.07 4.35 -15.46
N ASP A 97 6.15 5.33 -15.59
CA ASP A 97 6.44 6.66 -16.11
C ASP A 97 6.70 7.71 -15.02
N PHE A 98 7.16 7.27 -13.85
CA PHE A 98 7.43 8.18 -12.74
C PHE A 98 8.56 9.16 -13.07
N ASN A 99 8.29 10.46 -12.85
CA ASN A 99 9.29 11.51 -12.97
C ASN A 99 9.73 11.99 -11.59
N PRO A 100 10.97 11.65 -11.15
CA PRO A 100 11.46 12.01 -9.83
C PRO A 100 11.73 13.50 -9.65
N THR A 101 11.84 14.28 -10.75
CA THR A 101 12.14 15.72 -10.67
C THR A 101 10.97 16.50 -10.10
N ASN A 102 9.75 16.09 -10.38
CA ASN A 102 8.52 16.77 -9.95
C ASN A 102 7.52 15.86 -9.26
N ASN A 103 7.91 14.61 -8.93
CA ASN A 103 7.07 13.59 -8.29
C ASN A 103 5.74 13.35 -9.03
N THR A 104 5.75 13.38 -10.37
CA THR A 104 4.56 13.13 -11.18
C THR A 104 4.65 11.84 -11.97
N THR A 105 3.52 11.40 -12.49
CA THR A 105 3.42 10.31 -13.46
C THR A 105 2.55 10.74 -14.65
N ASN A 106 2.77 10.15 -15.81
CA ASN A 106 1.92 10.35 -17.00
C ASN A 106 0.72 9.38 -16.98
N GLN A 107 0.04 9.27 -15.85
CA GLN A 107 -1.14 8.40 -15.75
C GLN A 107 -2.26 8.91 -16.64
N THR A 108 -2.65 8.11 -17.62
CA THR A 108 -3.77 8.41 -18.53
C THR A 108 -5.11 7.94 -17.97
N ILE A 109 -5.12 7.01 -17.01
CA ILE A 109 -6.32 6.50 -16.38
C ILE A 109 -6.39 7.09 -14.96
N THR A 110 -7.49 7.77 -14.66
CA THR A 110 -7.76 8.36 -13.35
C THR A 110 -9.00 7.73 -12.73
N ILE A 111 -9.04 7.69 -11.40
CA ILE A 111 -10.19 7.21 -10.63
C ILE A 111 -11.09 8.40 -10.34
N ALA A 112 -12.39 8.30 -10.70
CA ALA A 112 -13.37 9.27 -10.25
C ALA A 112 -13.72 8.97 -8.78
N LEU A 113 -13.42 9.92 -7.91
CA LEU A 113 -13.70 9.79 -6.48
C LEU A 113 -15.05 10.41 -6.10
N PRO A 114 -15.71 9.91 -5.03
CA PRO A 114 -16.92 10.51 -4.49
C PRO A 114 -16.65 11.91 -3.94
N THR A 115 -17.68 12.77 -3.86
CA THR A 115 -17.57 14.17 -3.41
C THR A 115 -16.87 14.32 -2.07
N ILE A 116 -17.09 13.38 -1.14
CA ILE A 116 -16.45 13.36 0.18
C ILE A 116 -14.91 13.37 0.11
N ALA A 117 -14.32 12.95 -1.01
CA ALA A 117 -12.88 13.00 -1.20
C ALA A 117 -12.32 14.45 -1.26
N ASN A 118 -13.19 15.44 -1.47
CA ASN A 118 -12.85 16.87 -1.49
C ASN A 118 -13.26 17.60 -0.20
N GLU A 119 -13.75 16.87 0.80
CA GLU A 119 -14.18 17.40 2.09
C GLU A 119 -13.20 16.99 3.19
N LEU A 120 -13.34 17.55 4.39
CA LEU A 120 -12.54 17.21 5.59
C LEU A 120 -11.02 17.16 5.29
N CYS A 121 -10.39 16.00 5.42
CA CYS A 121 -8.96 15.82 5.10
C CYS A 121 -8.65 16.11 3.64
N GLY A 122 -9.58 15.81 2.71
CA GLY A 122 -9.42 16.10 1.28
C GLY A 122 -9.45 17.59 0.95
N ALA A 123 -10.25 18.37 1.67
CA ALA A 123 -10.24 19.82 1.55
C ALA A 123 -8.90 20.44 2.04
N ALA A 124 -8.34 19.90 3.12
CA ALA A 124 -7.05 20.33 3.65
C ALA A 124 -5.85 19.86 2.81
N ARG A 125 -6.03 18.78 2.05
CA ARG A 125 -4.99 18.13 1.24
C ARG A 125 -5.50 17.84 -0.19
N PRO A 126 -5.69 18.86 -1.04
CA PRO A 126 -6.20 18.66 -2.41
C PRO A 126 -5.39 17.62 -3.20
N GLY A 127 -6.08 16.66 -3.83
CA GLY A 127 -5.46 15.58 -4.59
C GLY A 127 -4.95 14.38 -3.77
N HIS A 128 -4.88 14.49 -2.45
CA HIS A 128 -4.40 13.42 -1.58
C HIS A 128 -5.12 12.09 -1.84
N PHE A 129 -6.45 12.08 -1.79
CA PHE A 129 -7.21 10.85 -1.97
C PHE A 129 -7.17 10.28 -3.38
N ASN A 130 -6.94 11.11 -4.40
CA ASN A 130 -6.66 10.62 -5.76
C ASN A 130 -5.37 9.80 -5.78
N GLY A 131 -4.32 10.29 -5.12
CA GLY A 131 -3.07 9.55 -4.95
C GLY A 131 -3.26 8.24 -4.17
N VAL A 132 -4.02 8.29 -3.05
CA VAL A 132 -4.30 7.11 -2.23
C VAL A 132 -5.10 6.06 -3.01
N ALA A 133 -6.22 6.43 -3.62
CA ALA A 133 -7.04 5.49 -4.39
C ALA A 133 -6.27 4.87 -5.56
N THR A 134 -5.43 5.67 -6.23
CA THR A 134 -4.60 5.20 -7.34
C THR A 134 -3.60 4.16 -6.88
N VAL A 135 -2.84 4.41 -5.81
CA VAL A 135 -1.85 3.45 -5.32
C VAL A 135 -2.50 2.17 -4.78
N VAL A 136 -3.63 2.30 -4.06
CA VAL A 136 -4.33 1.14 -3.52
C VAL A 136 -4.85 0.25 -4.65
N LEU A 137 -5.47 0.82 -5.70
CA LEU A 137 -5.91 0.05 -6.86
C LEU A 137 -4.74 -0.66 -7.55
N LYS A 138 -3.60 0.02 -7.73
CA LYS A 138 -2.41 -0.59 -8.32
C LYS A 138 -1.88 -1.73 -7.46
N LEU A 139 -1.76 -1.53 -6.16
CA LEU A 139 -1.33 -2.56 -5.23
C LEU A 139 -2.30 -3.75 -5.20
N PHE A 140 -3.62 -3.51 -5.25
CA PHE A 140 -4.61 -4.58 -5.35
C PHE A 140 -4.44 -5.40 -6.63
N ASN A 141 -4.19 -4.75 -7.77
CA ASN A 141 -3.92 -5.48 -9.01
C ASN A 141 -2.64 -6.32 -8.90
N LEU A 142 -1.55 -5.80 -8.31
CA LEU A 142 -0.31 -6.54 -8.15
C LEU A 142 -0.45 -7.73 -7.19
N VAL A 143 -1.18 -7.55 -6.08
CA VAL A 143 -1.31 -8.58 -5.03
C VAL A 143 -2.41 -9.58 -5.32
N PHE A 144 -3.53 -9.16 -5.91
CA PHE A 144 -4.72 -9.98 -6.05
C PHE A 144 -4.97 -10.52 -7.46
N PHE A 145 -4.21 -10.09 -8.46
CA PHE A 145 -4.37 -10.58 -9.84
C PHE A 145 -3.63 -11.91 -10.07
N ASN A 146 -3.91 -12.90 -9.23
CA ASN A 146 -3.22 -14.20 -9.23
C ASN A 146 -4.14 -15.42 -9.19
N GLY A 147 -5.46 -15.22 -9.31
CA GLY A 147 -6.42 -16.31 -9.29
C GLY A 147 -6.79 -16.88 -7.92
N ALA A 148 -6.16 -16.43 -6.80
CA ALA A 148 -6.52 -16.89 -5.46
C ALA A 148 -8.03 -16.71 -5.20
N PRO A 149 -8.74 -17.75 -4.72
CA PRO A 149 -10.19 -17.66 -4.47
C PRO A 149 -10.54 -16.77 -3.27
N LYS A 150 -9.67 -16.65 -2.27
CA LYS A 150 -9.88 -15.81 -1.10
C LYS A 150 -8.89 -14.64 -1.09
N LYS A 151 -9.42 -13.42 -1.13
CA LYS A 151 -8.67 -12.15 -1.16
C LYS A 151 -9.22 -11.20 -0.12
N ILE A 152 -8.38 -10.76 0.81
CA ILE A 152 -8.77 -9.89 1.92
C ILE A 152 -7.79 -8.73 1.97
N ALA A 153 -8.29 -7.48 1.97
CA ALA A 153 -7.51 -6.29 2.28
C ALA A 153 -7.88 -5.81 3.69
N ILE A 154 -6.87 -5.43 4.48
CA ILE A 154 -7.06 -5.02 5.86
C ILE A 154 -6.55 -3.60 6.06
N PHE A 155 -7.43 -2.73 6.52
CA PHE A 155 -7.16 -1.31 6.77
C PHE A 155 -7.50 -0.92 8.21
N GLY A 156 -6.79 0.07 8.72
CA GLY A 156 -7.06 0.64 10.04
C GLY A 156 -8.23 1.62 10.02
N LYS A 157 -9.08 1.60 11.04
CA LYS A 157 -10.20 2.54 11.19
C LYS A 157 -9.78 3.97 11.55
N LYS A 158 -8.52 4.19 11.92
CA LYS A 158 -8.02 5.52 12.30
C LYS A 158 -8.19 6.53 11.17
N ASP A 159 -7.84 6.15 9.95
CA ASP A 159 -7.96 6.99 8.77
C ASP A 159 -9.34 6.75 8.12
N PHE A 160 -10.40 7.09 8.87
CA PHE A 160 -11.78 6.74 8.55
C PHE A 160 -12.24 7.23 7.17
N GLN A 161 -11.89 8.48 6.80
CA GLN A 161 -12.25 9.01 5.50
C GLN A 161 -11.56 8.24 4.36
N GLN A 162 -10.30 7.86 4.53
CA GLN A 162 -9.59 7.00 3.59
C GLN A 162 -10.28 5.64 3.45
N LEU A 163 -10.64 5.01 4.57
CA LEU A 163 -11.34 3.72 4.57
C LEU A 163 -12.70 3.79 3.88
N PHE A 164 -13.39 4.93 3.98
CA PHE A 164 -14.67 5.14 3.32
C PHE A 164 -14.54 5.33 1.80
N ILE A 165 -13.41 5.86 1.34
CA ILE A 165 -13.13 6.12 -0.08
C ILE A 165 -12.63 4.87 -0.81
N ILE A 166 -11.87 3.99 -0.11
CA ILE A 166 -11.35 2.73 -0.66
C ILE A 166 -12.42 1.64 -0.67
#